data_a78726940c489f70c23b7415c6e2aaba
#
_entry.id   a78726940c489f70c23b7415c6e2aaba
#
_cell.length_a   1.000
_cell.length_b   1.000
_cell.length_c   1.000
_cell.angle_alpha   90.00
_cell.angle_beta   90.00
_cell.angle_gamma   90.00
#
_symmetry.space_group_name_H-M   'P 1'
#
loop_
_entity.id
_entity.type
_entity.pdbx_description
1 polymer ?
#
loop_
_entity_poly.entity_id
_entity_poly.type
_entity_poly.pdbx_seq_one_letter_code
_entity_poly.pdbx_strand_id
1 'polypeptide(L)' 'MKLDVIGVYDWPIWSKEVSRFPWKYDQKETCYILEGEVIVTPDGGEPVKIVENDLVSFPAGLSCTWEILSPVRKHYNFG' A
#
# COMPACT_ATOMS: atom_id res chain seq x y z
N MET A 1 15.59 5.12 7.84
CA MET A 1 15.64 5.52 6.42
C MET A 1 14.95 6.86 6.26
N LYS A 2 15.58 7.78 5.53
CA LYS A 2 14.95 9.07 5.24
C LYS A 2 14.15 8.97 3.96
N LEU A 3 12.87 9.30 4.02
CA LEU A 3 11.96 9.18 2.88
C LEU A 3 12.33 10.09 1.71
N ASP A 4 12.83 11.28 1.99
CA ASP A 4 13.25 12.22 0.97
C ASP A 4 14.45 11.72 0.16
N VAL A 5 15.31 10.88 0.75
CA VAL A 5 16.47 10.30 0.06
C VAL A 5 16.03 9.33 -1.04
N ILE A 6 14.94 8.60 -0.83
CA ILE A 6 14.41 7.67 -1.84
C ILE A 6 13.36 8.31 -2.74
N GLY A 7 13.09 9.60 -2.55
CA GLY A 7 12.21 10.35 -3.43
C GLY A 7 10.71 10.09 -3.24
N VAL A 8 10.31 9.59 -2.08
CA VAL A 8 8.89 9.26 -1.81
C VAL A 8 7.94 10.42 -2.11
N TYR A 9 8.34 11.63 -1.73
CA TYR A 9 7.45 12.79 -1.89
C TYR A 9 7.30 13.25 -3.34
N ASP A 10 8.10 12.70 -4.25
CA ASP A 10 7.99 12.94 -5.70
C ASP A 10 7.16 11.85 -6.39
N TRP A 11 6.81 10.79 -5.67
CA TRP A 11 5.99 9.71 -6.22
C TRP A 11 4.54 10.15 -6.36
N PRO A 12 3.77 9.61 -7.33
CA PRO A 12 2.36 9.92 -7.44
C PRO A 12 1.57 9.50 -6.20
N ILE A 13 0.40 10.11 -6.05
CA ILE A 13 -0.50 9.84 -4.92
C ILE A 13 -1.72 9.09 -5.43
N TRP A 14 -2.12 8.07 -4.69
CA TRP A 14 -3.35 7.31 -4.92
C TRP A 14 -4.20 7.39 -3.66
N SER A 15 -5.50 7.56 -3.83
CA SER A 15 -6.44 7.60 -2.72
C SER A 15 -7.66 6.76 -3.01
N LYS A 16 -8.29 6.24 -1.95
CA LYS A 16 -9.49 5.44 -2.07
C LYS A 16 -10.28 5.46 -0.78
N GLU A 17 -11.60 5.40 -0.94
CA GLU A 17 -12.55 5.38 0.16
C GLU A 17 -12.59 4.02 0.85
N VAL A 18 -13.26 3.95 2.00
CA VAL A 18 -13.58 2.69 2.69
C VAL A 18 -14.20 1.73 1.68
N SER A 19 -13.55 0.57 1.53
CA SER A 19 -13.95 -0.44 0.55
C SER A 19 -13.17 -1.72 0.77
N ARG A 20 -13.56 -2.77 0.04
CA ARG A 20 -12.87 -4.05 0.05
C ARG A 20 -12.81 -4.56 -1.38
N PHE A 21 -11.61 -4.95 -1.84
CA PHE A 21 -11.41 -5.41 -3.21
C PHE A 21 -10.20 -6.34 -3.31
N PRO A 22 -10.20 -7.28 -4.27
CA PRO A 22 -9.02 -8.08 -4.56
C PRO A 22 -8.02 -7.26 -5.37
N TRP A 23 -6.73 -7.56 -5.22
CA TRP A 23 -5.67 -6.90 -5.97
C TRP A 23 -4.56 -7.87 -6.28
N LYS A 24 -3.98 -7.72 -7.47
CA LYS A 24 -2.81 -8.49 -7.87
C LYS A 24 -1.73 -7.54 -8.35
N TYR A 25 -0.51 -7.74 -7.87
CA TYR A 25 0.63 -6.92 -8.24
C TYR A 25 1.36 -7.51 -9.44
N ASP A 26 1.32 -6.83 -10.57
CA ASP A 26 2.07 -7.25 -11.77
C ASP A 26 3.54 -6.88 -11.65
N GLN A 27 3.85 -5.87 -10.86
CA GLN A 27 5.19 -5.39 -10.59
C GLN A 27 5.33 -5.16 -9.08
N LYS A 28 6.58 -5.14 -8.60
CA LYS A 28 6.83 -4.73 -7.22
C LYS A 28 6.31 -3.31 -7.03
N GLU A 29 5.56 -3.09 -5.96
CA GLU A 29 5.10 -1.76 -5.58
C GLU A 29 5.63 -1.41 -4.20
N THR A 30 6.18 -0.19 -4.05
CA THR A 30 6.56 0.37 -2.77
C THR A 30 5.65 1.57 -2.52
N CYS A 31 5.05 1.64 -1.35
CA CYS A 31 4.18 2.75 -1.01
C CYS A 31 4.43 3.27 0.40
N TYR A 32 4.16 4.56 0.56
CA TYR A 32 4.24 5.25 1.84
C TYR A 32 2.85 5.80 2.16
N ILE A 33 2.31 5.41 3.31
CA ILE A 33 0.96 5.75 3.70
C ILE A 33 0.93 7.15 4.34
N LEU A 34 0.22 8.07 3.69
CA LEU A 34 0.06 9.44 4.20
C LEU A 34 -1.05 9.54 5.24
N GLU A 35 -2.13 8.80 5.02
CA GLU A 35 -3.26 8.73 5.95
C GLU A 35 -4.08 7.49 5.66
N GLY A 36 -4.87 7.07 6.65
CA GLY A 36 -5.78 5.95 6.51
C GLY A 36 -5.34 4.71 7.24
N GLU A 37 -6.19 3.69 7.15
CA GLU A 37 -5.98 2.42 7.81
C GLU A 37 -6.47 1.32 6.88
N VAL A 38 -5.62 0.33 6.61
CA VAL A 38 -5.88 -0.72 5.64
C VAL A 38 -5.45 -2.06 6.22
N ILE A 39 -6.21 -3.10 5.91
CA ILE A 39 -5.78 -4.47 6.15
C ILE A 39 -5.53 -5.12 4.80
N VAL A 40 -4.34 -5.64 4.60
CA VAL A 40 -3.98 -6.38 3.39
C VAL A 40 -3.79 -7.84 3.76
N THR A 41 -4.57 -8.71 3.13
CA THR A 41 -4.51 -10.15 3.39
C THR A 41 -4.01 -10.85 2.12
N PRO A 42 -2.75 -11.33 2.12
CA PRO A 42 -2.25 -12.14 1.00
C PRO A 42 -3.06 -13.42 0.88
N ASP A 43 -3.25 -13.92 -0.35
CA ASP A 43 -3.95 -15.18 -0.56
C ASP A 43 -3.19 -16.30 0.16
N GLY A 44 -3.89 -17.00 1.06
CA GLY A 44 -3.29 -18.05 1.87
C GLY A 44 -2.37 -17.56 2.99
N GLY A 45 -2.29 -16.24 3.22
CA GLY A 45 -1.45 -15.65 4.25
C GLY A 45 -2.23 -14.98 5.36
N GLU A 46 -1.49 -14.35 6.28
CA GLU A 46 -2.06 -13.66 7.43
C GLU A 46 -2.40 -12.20 7.08
N PRO A 47 -3.48 -11.64 7.65
CA PRO A 47 -3.79 -10.24 7.46
C PRO A 47 -2.70 -9.35 8.09
N VAL A 48 -2.35 -8.28 7.36
CA VAL A 48 -1.36 -7.30 7.81
C VAL A 48 -2.04 -5.93 7.87
N LYS A 49 -1.97 -5.29 9.02
CA LYS A 49 -2.52 -3.95 9.19
C LYS A 49 -1.47 -2.92 8.79
N ILE A 50 -1.88 -1.99 7.94
CA ILE A 50 -1.02 -0.92 7.42
C ILE A 50 -1.66 0.40 7.79
N VAL A 51 -0.89 1.31 8.37
CA VAL A 51 -1.39 2.58 8.89
C VAL A 51 -0.51 3.76 8.44
N GLU A 52 -0.95 4.96 8.79
CA GLU A 52 -0.21 6.19 8.51
C GLU A 52 1.27 6.07 8.92
N ASN A 53 2.13 6.58 8.06
CA ASN A 53 3.59 6.57 8.18
C ASN A 53 4.28 5.23 7.90
N ASP A 54 3.53 4.19 7.53
CA ASP A 54 4.14 2.93 7.13
C ASP A 54 4.73 3.03 5.72
N LEU A 55 5.94 2.52 5.55
CA LEU A 55 6.57 2.31 4.25
C LEU A 55 6.55 0.82 3.97
N VAL A 56 5.85 0.41 2.92
CA VAL A 56 5.56 -1.00 2.64
C VAL A 56 5.93 -1.35 1.21
N SER A 57 6.54 -2.52 1.02
CA SER A 57 6.81 -3.06 -0.32
C SER A 57 6.02 -4.34 -0.53
N PHE A 58 5.37 -4.42 -1.71
CA PHE A 58 4.64 -5.61 -2.13
C PHE A 58 5.37 -6.24 -3.32
N PRO A 59 5.67 -7.54 -3.27
CA PRO A 59 6.40 -8.19 -4.35
C PRO A 59 5.53 -8.37 -5.60
N ALA A 60 6.18 -8.44 -6.76
CA ALA A 60 5.50 -8.78 -8.01
C ALA A 60 4.88 -10.16 -7.90
N GLY A 61 3.68 -10.32 -8.45
CA GLY A 61 2.96 -11.61 -8.43
C GLY A 61 2.13 -11.85 -7.19
N LEU A 62 2.18 -10.94 -6.20
CA LEU A 62 1.36 -11.09 -5.00
C LEU A 62 -0.12 -10.88 -5.34
N SER A 63 -0.95 -11.84 -4.93
CA SER A 63 -2.42 -11.70 -4.94
C SER A 63 -2.91 -11.52 -3.51
N CYS A 64 -3.76 -10.55 -3.28
CA CYS A 64 -4.21 -10.21 -1.93
C CYS A 64 -5.59 -9.56 -1.96
N THR A 65 -6.16 -9.36 -0.79
CA THR A 65 -7.39 -8.59 -0.60
C THR A 65 -7.05 -7.35 0.23
N TRP A 66 -7.44 -6.20 -0.27
CA TRP A 66 -7.35 -4.93 0.43
C TRP A 66 -8.68 -4.64 1.12
N GLU A 67 -8.61 -4.29 2.39
CA GLU A 67 -9.76 -3.84 3.17
C GLU A 67 -9.43 -2.48 3.75
N ILE A 68 -10.02 -1.43 3.18
CA ILE A 68 -9.76 -0.05 3.60
C ILE A 68 -10.75 0.28 4.71
N LEU A 69 -10.25 0.46 5.93
CA LEU A 69 -11.05 0.74 7.12
C LEU A 69 -11.31 2.22 7.31
N SER A 70 -10.37 3.07 6.89
CA SER A 70 -10.58 4.51 6.79
C SER A 70 -9.92 5.01 5.52
N PRO A 71 -10.42 6.10 4.90
CA PRO A 71 -9.93 6.54 3.60
C PRO A 71 -8.41 6.66 3.57
N VAL A 72 -7.79 6.06 2.55
CA VAL A 72 -6.34 5.97 2.43
C VAL A 72 -5.80 6.95 1.38
N ARG A 73 -4.65 7.54 1.68
CA ARG A 73 -3.83 8.28 0.72
C ARG A 73 -2.41 7.76 0.85
N LYS A 74 -1.77 7.51 -0.27
CA LYS A 74 -0.41 6.99 -0.28
C LYS A 74 0.37 7.51 -1.48
N HIS A 75 1.68 7.67 -1.29
CA HIS A 75 2.62 7.76 -2.41
C HIS A 75 2.95 6.34 -2.85
N TYR A 76 3.07 6.11 -4.15
CA TYR A 76 3.41 4.78 -4.64
C TYR A 76 4.44 4.84 -5.77
N ASN A 77 5.18 3.76 -5.93
CA ASN A 77 6.17 3.61 -6.98
C ASN A 77 6.25 2.14 -7.40
N PHE A 78 6.21 1.88 -8.70
CA PHE A 78 6.35 0.53 -9.26
C PHE A 78 7.79 0.31 -9.72
N GLY A 79 8.30 -0.90 -9.48
CA GLY A 79 9.64 -1.27 -9.89
C GLY A 79 10.58 -1.68 -8.76
#